data_5aa06a4eb0d2733eb97d7558d1635930
#
_entry.id   5aa06a4eb0d2733eb97d7558d1635930
#
_cell.length_a   1.000
_cell.length_b   1.000
_cell.length_c   1.000
_cell.angle_alpha   90.00
_cell.angle_beta   90.00
_cell.angle_gamma   90.00
#
_symmetry.space_group_name_H-M   'P 1'
#
loop_
_entity.id
_entity.type
_entity.pdbx_description
1 polymer ?
#
loop_
_entity_poly.entity_id
_entity_poly.type
_entity_poly.pdbx_seq_one_letter_code
_entity_poly.pdbx_strand_id
1 'polypeptide(L)'
;MLVLSQENIAAGSIEGVVTSFVQSKGYGFINGDDGERYFVHVNEVQGDQRLVTGQRVTFEPTPSPKGSKAKRVVPDLGPIPIYVEPDSFIWSKGGPPRGMEAVLITGTGWGKANDPNEARQILINEARKFGANAVLNVTMDKWTEGQLLSNYCSTMHRYSGEFAVVKVVSTSSDPEVIAQAEQEMQALTDWWNNRHVRPENPWVQSAGETHPIEPAKVKLLLGSIFSRAWTFLKFLGLS
;
A
#
# COMPACT_ATOMS: atom_id res chain seq x y z
N MET A 1 -7.26 3.20 22.95
CA MET A 1 -7.46 4.62 23.19
C MET A 1 -6.13 5.20 23.65
N LEU A 2 -5.27 5.54 22.71
CA LEU A 2 -4.00 6.22 22.95
C LEU A 2 -4.01 7.42 21.99
N VAL A 3 -4.42 8.54 22.56
CA VAL A 3 -4.24 9.86 21.97
C VAL A 3 -2.73 10.09 21.96
N LEU A 4 -2.08 9.86 20.81
CA LEU A 4 -0.72 10.31 20.61
C LEU A 4 -0.75 11.82 20.52
N SER A 5 -0.27 12.36 21.57
CA SER A 5 -0.10 13.75 21.94
C SER A 5 0.46 14.58 20.80
N GLN A 6 -0.36 15.46 20.26
CA GLN A 6 0.09 16.73 19.67
C GLN A 6 0.65 17.68 20.75
N GLU A 7 1.15 17.13 21.85
CA GLU A 7 1.74 17.90 22.94
C GLU A 7 3.25 17.86 22.82
N ASN A 8 3.79 18.69 21.94
CA ASN A 8 5.06 19.41 22.13
C ASN A 8 5.35 20.38 20.99
N ILE A 9 4.34 21.00 20.40
CA ILE A 9 4.56 22.24 19.69
C ILE A 9 4.76 23.28 20.80
N ALA A 10 6.01 23.56 21.12
CA ALA A 10 6.34 24.59 22.13
C ALA A 10 5.66 25.89 21.72
N ALA A 11 5.02 26.57 22.67
CA ALA A 11 4.42 27.88 22.43
C ALA A 11 5.48 28.81 21.81
N GLY A 12 5.33 29.13 20.50
CA GLY A 12 6.29 29.92 19.74
C GLY A 12 6.99 29.19 18.59
N SER A 13 6.65 27.94 18.29
CA SER A 13 7.13 27.26 17.07
C SER A 13 6.37 27.77 15.83
N ILE A 14 7.08 27.85 14.70
CA ILE A 14 6.52 28.21 13.40
C ILE A 14 6.83 27.11 12.39
N GLU A 15 6.00 27.04 11.35
CA GLU A 15 6.24 26.15 10.21
C GLU A 15 6.99 26.87 9.10
N GLY A 16 7.62 26.12 8.21
CA GLY A 16 8.31 26.65 7.05
C GLY A 16 8.77 25.57 6.08
N VAL A 17 9.41 26.00 5.00
CA VAL A 17 9.90 25.10 3.95
C VAL A 17 11.42 25.25 3.81
N VAL A 18 12.13 24.13 3.77
CA VAL A 18 13.58 24.10 3.52
C VAL A 18 13.85 24.57 2.09
N THR A 19 14.49 25.71 1.93
CA THR A 19 14.84 26.27 0.61
C THR A 19 16.16 25.77 0.08
N SER A 20 17.10 25.45 0.96
CA SER A 20 18.38 24.83 0.60
C SER A 20 18.98 24.13 1.80
N PHE A 21 19.65 23.00 1.58
CA PHE A 21 20.45 22.32 2.58
C PHE A 21 21.67 21.65 1.95
N VAL A 22 22.85 22.01 2.46
CA VAL A 22 24.12 21.47 1.97
C VAL A 22 24.58 20.36 2.91
N GLN A 23 24.31 19.12 2.55
CA GLN A 23 24.59 17.93 3.38
C GLN A 23 26.05 17.82 3.82
N SER A 24 26.99 18.11 2.92
CA SER A 24 28.43 18.04 3.21
C SER A 24 28.93 19.08 4.21
N LYS A 25 28.18 20.17 4.38
CA LYS A 25 28.51 21.26 5.28
C LYS A 25 27.60 21.30 6.52
N GLY A 26 26.54 20.53 6.53
CA GLY A 26 25.60 20.40 7.64
C GLY A 26 24.77 21.66 7.93
N TYR A 27 24.54 22.54 6.95
CA TYR A 27 23.71 23.71 7.15
C TYR A 27 22.82 24.03 5.95
N GLY A 28 21.78 24.82 6.20
CA GLY A 28 20.82 25.24 5.19
C GLY A 28 20.00 26.46 5.61
N PHE A 29 18.94 26.69 4.85
CA PHE A 29 18.02 27.79 5.09
C PHE A 29 16.57 27.28 4.97
N ILE A 30 15.71 27.83 5.82
CA ILE A 30 14.27 27.62 5.87
C ILE A 30 13.59 28.97 5.61
N ASN A 31 12.56 28.98 4.76
CA ASN A 31 11.63 30.09 4.71
C ASN A 31 10.48 29.78 5.64
N GLY A 32 10.28 30.54 6.69
CA GLY A 32 9.15 30.45 7.59
C GLY A 32 7.88 30.93 6.92
N ASP A 33 6.72 30.39 7.37
CA ASP A 33 5.41 30.85 6.91
C ASP A 33 5.09 32.29 7.37
N ASP A 34 5.89 32.83 8.27
CA ASP A 34 5.91 34.25 8.66
C ASP A 34 6.64 35.19 7.65
N GLY A 35 7.18 34.60 6.56
CA GLY A 35 7.90 35.33 5.51
C GLY A 35 9.38 35.58 5.79
N GLU A 36 9.89 35.20 6.96
CA GLU A 36 11.28 35.36 7.34
C GLU A 36 12.14 34.17 6.91
N ARG A 37 13.44 34.43 6.75
CA ARG A 37 14.43 33.41 6.40
C ARG A 37 15.28 33.02 7.60
N TYR A 38 15.36 31.72 7.87
CA TYR A 38 16.01 31.15 9.02
C TYR A 38 17.21 30.30 8.62
N PHE A 39 18.31 30.48 9.31
CA PHE A 39 19.48 29.61 9.20
C PHE A 39 19.23 28.35 10.04
N VAL A 40 19.50 27.17 9.48
CA VAL A 40 19.42 25.88 10.17
C VAL A 40 20.75 25.13 10.09
N HIS A 41 21.19 24.54 11.20
CA HIS A 41 22.33 23.63 11.27
C HIS A 41 21.88 22.24 11.60
N VAL A 42 22.56 21.20 11.09
CA VAL A 42 22.20 19.79 11.27
C VAL A 42 22.01 19.41 12.75
N ASN A 43 22.77 20.00 13.65
CA ASN A 43 22.66 19.73 15.10
C ASN A 43 21.35 20.24 15.72
N GLU A 44 20.61 21.09 15.03
CA GLU A 44 19.31 21.61 15.46
C GLU A 44 18.15 20.76 14.93
N VAL A 45 18.44 19.79 14.06
CA VAL A 45 17.43 18.87 13.48
C VAL A 45 17.18 17.74 14.47
N GLN A 46 15.93 17.55 14.83
CA GLN A 46 15.54 16.43 15.72
C GLN A 46 15.41 15.13 14.93
N GLY A 47 15.86 14.06 15.54
CA GLY A 47 15.88 12.74 14.90
C GLY A 47 17.05 12.54 13.93
N ASP A 48 17.14 11.35 13.37
CA ASP A 48 18.23 10.94 12.46
C ASP A 48 17.93 11.28 10.98
N GLN A 49 17.05 12.26 10.76
CA GLN A 49 16.55 12.62 9.44
C GLN A 49 17.42 13.71 8.79
N ARG A 50 17.68 13.52 7.50
CA ARG A 50 18.35 14.52 6.67
C ARG A 50 17.32 15.48 6.09
N LEU A 51 17.53 16.78 6.25
CA LEU A 51 16.71 17.78 5.61
C LEU A 51 16.90 17.74 4.09
N VAL A 52 15.78 17.86 3.37
CA VAL A 52 15.76 17.92 1.90
C VAL A 52 15.11 19.22 1.45
N THR A 53 15.63 19.81 0.39
CA THR A 53 15.03 21.02 -0.21
C THR A 53 13.58 20.74 -0.61
N GLY A 54 12.66 21.65 -0.25
CA GLY A 54 11.21 21.52 -0.44
C GLY A 54 10.48 20.83 0.70
N GLN A 55 11.18 20.31 1.72
CA GLN A 55 10.58 19.65 2.88
C GLN A 55 9.99 20.71 3.84
N ARG A 56 8.76 20.44 4.31
CA ARG A 56 8.18 21.22 5.41
C ARG A 56 8.82 20.82 6.73
N VAL A 57 8.94 21.80 7.62
CA VAL A 57 9.54 21.63 8.94
C VAL A 57 8.82 22.54 9.94
N THR A 58 8.77 22.09 11.18
CA THR A 58 8.36 22.91 12.33
C THR A 58 9.61 23.24 13.15
N PHE A 59 9.79 24.47 13.57
CA PHE A 59 10.98 24.91 14.29
C PHE A 59 10.70 26.08 15.22
N GLU A 60 11.62 26.34 16.14
CA GLU A 60 11.58 27.50 17.00
C GLU A 60 12.45 28.60 16.45
N PRO A 61 11.89 29.79 16.15
CA PRO A 61 12.66 30.95 15.72
C PRO A 61 13.49 31.49 16.88
N THR A 62 14.77 31.69 16.62
CA THR A 62 15.69 32.27 17.63
C THR A 62 16.50 33.39 17.00
N PRO A 63 16.47 34.61 17.54
CA PRO A 63 17.27 35.70 17.05
C PRO A 63 18.77 35.42 17.30
N SER A 64 19.61 35.78 16.35
CA SER A 64 21.07 35.74 16.52
C SER A 64 21.72 36.98 15.92
N PRO A 65 22.96 37.31 16.32
CA PRO A 65 23.68 38.50 15.80
C PRO A 65 23.88 38.50 14.29
N LYS A 66 23.75 37.33 13.63
CA LYS A 66 23.92 37.16 12.18
C LYS A 66 22.60 36.90 11.43
N GLY A 67 21.46 37.16 12.07
CA GLY A 67 20.13 36.90 11.51
C GLY A 67 19.36 35.81 12.29
N SER A 68 18.15 35.51 11.85
CA SER A 68 17.27 34.55 12.50
C SER A 68 17.73 33.12 12.30
N LYS A 69 17.67 32.29 13.35
CA LYS A 69 18.01 30.87 13.34
C LYS A 69 16.81 30.00 13.67
N ALA A 70 16.72 28.83 13.04
CA ALA A 70 15.81 27.78 13.41
C ALA A 70 16.48 26.86 14.44
N LYS A 71 15.81 26.60 15.56
CA LYS A 71 16.18 25.60 16.56
C LYS A 71 15.11 24.55 16.69
N ARG A 72 15.48 23.38 17.23
CA ARG A 72 14.59 22.23 17.45
C ARG A 72 13.77 21.94 16.20
N VAL A 73 14.45 21.86 15.05
CA VAL A 73 13.81 21.65 13.76
C VAL A 73 13.30 20.20 13.68
N VAL A 74 11.99 20.07 13.61
CA VAL A 74 11.30 18.80 13.39
C VAL A 74 10.93 18.71 11.92
N PRO A 75 11.55 17.82 11.14
CA PRO A 75 11.14 17.59 9.76
C PRO A 75 9.72 17.06 9.73
N ASP A 76 8.86 17.71 8.95
CA ASP A 76 7.59 17.11 8.60
C ASP A 76 7.87 15.86 7.74
N LEU A 77 7.30 14.75 8.15
CA LEU A 77 7.31 13.55 7.33
C LEU A 77 6.48 13.90 6.10
N GLY A 78 7.16 14.16 4.99
CA GLY A 78 6.48 14.38 3.71
C GLY A 78 5.47 13.26 3.44
N PRO A 79 4.56 13.42 2.48
CA PRO A 79 3.50 12.44 2.26
C PRO A 79 4.08 11.04 2.14
N ILE A 80 3.63 10.15 3.04
CA ILE A 80 4.05 8.74 3.11
C ILE A 80 3.21 7.95 2.11
N PRO A 81 3.81 7.07 1.30
CA PRO A 81 3.04 6.18 0.45
C PRO A 81 2.19 5.24 1.30
N ILE A 82 0.91 5.17 0.98
CA ILE A 82 -0.08 4.31 1.62
C ILE A 82 -0.77 3.43 0.58
N TYR A 83 -1.33 2.31 1.03
CA TYR A 83 -2.10 1.41 0.22
C TYR A 83 -3.59 1.55 0.53
N VAL A 84 -4.38 1.90 -0.48
CA VAL A 84 -5.84 2.12 -0.35
C VAL A 84 -6.59 1.08 -1.17
N GLU A 85 -7.78 0.70 -0.72
CA GLU A 85 -8.65 -0.19 -1.49
C GLU A 85 -9.09 0.45 -2.82
N PRO A 86 -9.11 -0.30 -3.93
CA PRO A 86 -9.68 0.19 -5.17
C PRO A 86 -11.22 0.26 -5.06
N ASP A 87 -11.82 1.25 -5.72
CA ASP A 87 -13.28 1.48 -5.72
C ASP A 87 -14.08 0.34 -6.37
N SER A 88 -13.45 -0.48 -7.17
CA SER A 88 -14.11 -1.56 -7.91
C SER A 88 -13.21 -2.77 -8.08
N PHE A 89 -13.85 -3.92 -8.40
CA PHE A 89 -13.14 -5.15 -8.72
C PHE A 89 -12.28 -4.99 -9.96
N ILE A 90 -11.00 -5.34 -9.90
CA ILE A 90 -10.03 -5.18 -10.98
C ILE A 90 -10.03 -6.41 -11.90
N TRP A 91 -10.16 -6.16 -13.19
CA TRP A 91 -10.06 -7.16 -14.25
C TRP A 91 -9.00 -6.75 -15.25
N SER A 92 -7.87 -7.48 -15.30
CA SER A 92 -6.73 -7.12 -16.14
C SER A 92 -6.21 -8.30 -16.96
N LYS A 93 -5.95 -8.06 -18.25
CA LYS A 93 -5.29 -9.04 -19.14
C LYS A 93 -3.79 -9.16 -18.88
N GLY A 94 -3.21 -8.27 -18.10
CA GLY A 94 -1.82 -8.27 -17.66
C GLY A 94 -1.75 -8.16 -16.14
N GLY A 95 -0.65 -7.59 -15.66
CA GLY A 95 -0.48 -7.28 -14.23
C GLY A 95 -1.43 -6.18 -13.73
N PRO A 96 -1.20 -5.67 -12.51
CA PRO A 96 -1.98 -4.59 -11.93
C PRO A 96 -2.00 -3.35 -12.83
N PRO A 97 -3.11 -2.60 -12.88
CA PRO A 97 -3.18 -1.32 -13.58
C PRO A 97 -2.14 -0.32 -13.04
N ARG A 98 -1.85 0.71 -13.86
CA ARG A 98 -0.91 1.77 -13.46
C ARG A 98 -1.38 2.47 -12.17
N GLY A 99 -0.47 2.67 -11.23
CA GLY A 99 -0.77 3.26 -9.91
C GLY A 99 -1.36 2.28 -8.91
N MET A 100 -1.40 0.99 -9.25
CA MET A 100 -1.85 -0.08 -8.36
C MET A 100 -0.76 -1.14 -8.21
N GLU A 101 -0.77 -1.86 -7.10
CA GLU A 101 0.14 -2.98 -6.83
C GLU A 101 -0.63 -4.21 -6.36
N ALA A 102 -0.20 -5.39 -6.83
CA ALA A 102 -0.67 -6.66 -6.30
C ALA A 102 0.11 -6.96 -5.01
N VAL A 103 -0.52 -6.72 -3.88
CA VAL A 103 0.10 -6.92 -2.56
C VAL A 103 0.07 -8.39 -2.13
N LEU A 104 -0.86 -9.17 -2.69
CA LEU A 104 -1.01 -10.58 -2.38
C LEU A 104 -1.60 -11.34 -3.57
N ILE A 105 -1.06 -12.51 -3.89
CA ILE A 105 -1.66 -13.48 -4.81
C ILE A 105 -2.30 -14.58 -3.97
N THR A 106 -3.62 -14.74 -4.09
CA THR A 106 -4.40 -15.67 -3.27
C THR A 106 -4.65 -17.03 -3.95
N GLY A 107 -4.50 -17.08 -5.26
CA GLY A 107 -4.67 -18.31 -6.03
C GLY A 107 -4.80 -18.07 -7.52
N THR A 108 -5.26 -19.09 -8.22
CA THR A 108 -5.61 -19.04 -9.65
C THR A 108 -6.93 -19.76 -9.86
N GLY A 109 -7.62 -19.46 -10.95
CA GLY A 109 -8.86 -20.14 -11.24
C GLY A 109 -9.36 -19.89 -12.67
N TRP A 110 -10.53 -20.45 -12.95
CA TRP A 110 -11.20 -20.30 -14.23
C TRP A 110 -12.71 -20.26 -14.08
N GLY A 111 -13.39 -19.65 -15.04
CA GLY A 111 -14.85 -19.66 -15.18
C GLY A 111 -15.23 -20.05 -16.61
N LYS A 112 -16.19 -20.96 -16.78
CA LYS A 112 -16.64 -21.50 -18.06
C LYS A 112 -18.16 -21.33 -18.19
N ALA A 113 -18.60 -20.80 -19.33
CA ALA A 113 -20.01 -20.76 -19.74
C ALA A 113 -20.14 -20.60 -21.26
N ASN A 114 -21.35 -20.76 -21.79
CA ASN A 114 -21.66 -20.44 -23.17
C ASN A 114 -21.76 -18.93 -23.41
N ASP A 115 -22.13 -18.15 -22.42
CA ASP A 115 -22.05 -16.68 -22.44
C ASP A 115 -20.73 -16.20 -21.85
N PRO A 116 -19.98 -15.32 -22.56
CA PRO A 116 -18.70 -14.82 -22.06
C PRO A 116 -18.84 -13.96 -20.81
N ASN A 117 -19.94 -13.24 -20.62
CA ASN A 117 -20.17 -12.43 -19.41
C ASN A 117 -20.46 -13.33 -18.21
N GLU A 118 -21.20 -14.40 -18.40
CA GLU A 118 -21.45 -15.41 -17.38
C GLU A 118 -20.14 -16.11 -16.97
N ALA A 119 -19.33 -16.55 -17.93
CA ALA A 119 -18.02 -17.14 -17.67
C ALA A 119 -17.10 -16.19 -16.88
N ARG A 120 -17.11 -14.90 -17.24
CA ARG A 120 -16.39 -13.85 -16.50
C ARG A 120 -16.91 -13.72 -15.07
N GLN A 121 -18.23 -13.67 -14.89
CA GLN A 121 -18.85 -13.50 -13.57
C GLN A 121 -18.56 -14.69 -12.65
N ILE A 122 -18.55 -15.91 -13.20
CA ILE A 122 -18.15 -17.12 -12.46
C ILE A 122 -16.72 -16.94 -11.92
N LEU A 123 -15.77 -16.51 -12.76
CA LEU A 123 -14.39 -16.32 -12.35
C LEU A 123 -14.25 -15.21 -11.29
N ILE A 124 -14.98 -14.09 -11.42
CA ILE A 124 -15.00 -13.01 -10.42
C ILE A 124 -15.54 -13.54 -9.08
N ASN A 125 -16.64 -14.29 -9.11
CA ASN A 125 -17.22 -14.83 -7.89
C ASN A 125 -16.29 -15.84 -7.21
N GLU A 126 -15.57 -16.64 -8.00
CA GLU A 126 -14.56 -17.55 -7.48
C GLU A 126 -13.41 -16.78 -6.82
N ALA A 127 -12.85 -15.76 -7.48
CA ALA A 127 -11.80 -14.92 -6.93
C ALA A 127 -12.20 -14.28 -5.58
N ARG A 128 -13.45 -13.82 -5.46
CA ARG A 128 -13.99 -13.27 -4.20
C ARG A 128 -14.02 -14.27 -3.07
N LYS A 129 -14.29 -15.55 -3.35
CA LYS A 129 -14.25 -16.61 -2.31
C LYS A 129 -12.83 -16.80 -1.75
N PHE A 130 -11.82 -16.51 -2.56
CA PHE A 130 -10.41 -16.51 -2.14
C PHE A 130 -9.95 -15.17 -1.55
N GLY A 131 -10.87 -14.26 -1.25
CA GLY A 131 -10.56 -12.94 -0.67
C GLY A 131 -9.88 -11.98 -1.64
N ALA A 132 -9.92 -12.26 -2.95
CA ALA A 132 -9.34 -11.41 -3.97
C ALA A 132 -10.30 -10.29 -4.40
N ASN A 133 -9.74 -9.11 -4.68
CA ASN A 133 -10.45 -7.99 -5.31
C ASN A 133 -10.02 -7.77 -6.77
N ALA A 134 -9.19 -8.68 -7.31
CA ALA A 134 -8.68 -8.61 -8.67
C ALA A 134 -8.54 -10.00 -9.31
N VAL A 135 -8.71 -10.05 -10.64
CA VAL A 135 -8.20 -11.12 -11.49
C VAL A 135 -7.22 -10.52 -12.49
N LEU A 136 -5.98 -11.01 -12.43
CA LEU A 136 -4.86 -10.54 -13.24
C LEU A 136 -4.44 -11.61 -14.25
N ASN A 137 -3.67 -11.20 -15.26
CA ASN A 137 -3.15 -12.07 -16.31
C ASN A 137 -4.27 -12.92 -16.97
N VAL A 138 -5.42 -12.27 -17.20
CA VAL A 138 -6.60 -12.95 -17.72
C VAL A 138 -6.36 -13.43 -19.14
N THR A 139 -6.60 -14.71 -19.36
CA THR A 139 -6.65 -15.34 -20.67
C THR A 139 -8.07 -15.81 -20.99
N MET A 140 -8.39 -15.98 -22.28
CA MET A 140 -9.67 -16.49 -22.72
C MET A 140 -9.47 -17.55 -23.80
N ASP A 141 -10.04 -18.71 -23.55
CA ASP A 141 -10.17 -19.79 -24.53
C ASP A 141 -11.61 -19.86 -25.04
N LYS A 142 -11.76 -20.24 -26.32
CA LYS A 142 -13.05 -20.40 -26.97
C LYS A 142 -13.05 -21.67 -27.81
N TRP A 143 -14.10 -22.49 -27.67
CA TRP A 143 -14.28 -23.68 -28.47
C TRP A 143 -15.77 -23.98 -28.68
N THR A 144 -16.07 -24.95 -29.58
CA THR A 144 -17.41 -25.41 -29.82
C THR A 144 -17.60 -26.78 -29.15
N GLU A 145 -18.65 -26.91 -28.35
CA GLU A 145 -19.07 -28.16 -27.72
C GLU A 145 -20.37 -28.65 -28.38
N GLY A 146 -20.35 -29.86 -28.92
CA GLY A 146 -21.55 -30.53 -29.43
C GLY A 146 -22.25 -31.29 -28.31
N GLN A 147 -23.59 -31.30 -28.31
CA GLN A 147 -24.34 -32.15 -27.40
C GLN A 147 -24.42 -33.57 -27.97
N LEU A 148 -24.15 -34.58 -27.13
CA LEU A 148 -24.28 -35.97 -27.51
C LEU A 148 -25.74 -36.24 -27.91
N LEU A 149 -25.98 -36.86 -29.08
CA LEU A 149 -27.30 -37.17 -29.63
C LEU A 149 -28.10 -35.96 -30.14
N SER A 150 -27.48 -34.81 -30.36
CA SER A 150 -28.11 -33.63 -30.90
C SER A 150 -27.20 -32.97 -31.96
N ASN A 151 -27.80 -32.39 -33.01
CA ASN A 151 -27.07 -31.57 -33.97
C ASN A 151 -26.80 -30.16 -33.43
N TYR A 152 -27.08 -29.90 -32.16
CA TYR A 152 -26.90 -28.61 -31.53
C TYR A 152 -25.46 -28.47 -31.02
N CYS A 153 -24.80 -27.42 -31.47
CA CYS A 153 -23.45 -27.02 -31.02
C CYS A 153 -23.52 -25.67 -30.31
N SER A 154 -22.94 -25.58 -29.13
CA SER A 154 -22.79 -24.32 -28.40
C SER A 154 -21.35 -23.86 -28.37
N THR A 155 -21.15 -22.55 -28.48
CA THR A 155 -19.82 -22.00 -28.25
C THR A 155 -19.60 -21.81 -26.76
N MET A 156 -18.49 -22.36 -26.28
CA MET A 156 -18.05 -22.23 -24.89
C MET A 156 -16.93 -21.23 -24.76
N HIS A 157 -16.96 -20.49 -23.66
CA HIS A 157 -15.94 -19.50 -23.31
C HIS A 157 -15.38 -19.88 -21.94
N ARG A 158 -14.05 -19.85 -21.80
CA ARG A 158 -13.37 -20.05 -20.52
C ARG A 158 -12.40 -18.89 -20.30
N TYR A 159 -12.61 -18.17 -19.22
CA TYR A 159 -11.63 -17.24 -18.69
C TYR A 159 -10.83 -17.89 -17.59
N SER A 160 -9.51 -17.66 -17.57
CA SER A 160 -8.62 -18.07 -16.49
C SER A 160 -7.71 -16.90 -16.11
N GLY A 161 -7.25 -16.88 -14.84
CA GLY A 161 -6.41 -15.81 -14.35
C GLY A 161 -5.93 -16.03 -12.92
N GLU A 162 -5.11 -15.11 -12.45
CA GLU A 162 -4.57 -15.08 -11.09
C GLU A 162 -5.46 -14.25 -10.18
N PHE A 163 -5.81 -14.80 -9.03
CA PHE A 163 -6.56 -14.10 -8.00
C PHE A 163 -5.61 -13.27 -7.14
N ALA A 164 -5.86 -11.99 -7.04
CA ALA A 164 -4.98 -11.08 -6.33
C ALA A 164 -5.74 -10.10 -5.43
N VAL A 165 -5.11 -9.68 -4.36
CA VAL A 165 -5.46 -8.46 -3.64
C VAL A 165 -4.60 -7.35 -4.21
N VAL A 166 -5.26 -6.37 -4.82
CA VAL A 166 -4.63 -5.20 -5.44
C VAL A 166 -4.99 -3.97 -4.62
N LYS A 167 -4.02 -3.13 -4.38
CA LYS A 167 -4.19 -1.85 -3.68
C LYS A 167 -3.75 -0.70 -4.59
N VAL A 168 -4.40 0.44 -4.45
CA VAL A 168 -4.01 1.70 -5.07
C VAL A 168 -2.87 2.29 -4.25
N VAL A 169 -1.77 2.67 -4.91
CA VAL A 169 -0.68 3.39 -4.25
C VAL A 169 -1.04 4.88 -4.22
N SER A 170 -1.25 5.39 -3.03
CA SER A 170 -1.54 6.80 -2.75
C SER A 170 -0.50 7.38 -1.81
N THR A 171 -0.64 8.64 -1.43
CA THR A 171 0.23 9.29 -0.43
C THR A 171 -0.62 10.09 0.55
N SER A 172 -0.25 10.08 1.81
CA SER A 172 -0.90 10.89 2.85
C SER A 172 0.12 11.48 3.80
N SER A 173 -0.17 12.69 4.31
CA SER A 173 0.55 13.30 5.44
C SER A 173 -0.29 13.23 6.72
N ASP A 174 -1.53 12.73 6.64
CA ASP A 174 -2.44 12.63 7.77
C ASP A 174 -2.11 11.39 8.61
N PRO A 175 -1.72 11.55 9.89
CA PRO A 175 -1.35 10.44 10.76
C PRO A 175 -2.47 9.42 10.95
N GLU A 176 -3.74 9.86 10.97
CA GLU A 176 -4.88 8.96 11.17
C GLU A 176 -5.07 8.07 9.93
N VAL A 177 -4.98 8.66 8.74
CA VAL A 177 -5.08 7.94 7.46
C VAL A 177 -3.92 6.95 7.29
N ILE A 178 -2.71 7.34 7.68
CA ILE A 178 -1.52 6.47 7.64
C ILE A 178 -1.73 5.28 8.59
N ALA A 179 -2.10 5.54 9.85
CA ALA A 179 -2.31 4.49 10.85
C ALA A 179 -3.42 3.52 10.43
N GLN A 180 -4.51 4.02 9.84
CA GLN A 180 -5.58 3.17 9.31
C GLN A 180 -5.08 2.28 8.16
N ALA A 181 -4.34 2.84 7.20
CA ALA A 181 -3.80 2.08 6.07
C ALA A 181 -2.82 0.99 6.54
N GLU A 182 -1.98 1.26 7.52
CA GLU A 182 -1.08 0.29 8.13
C GLU A 182 -1.85 -0.83 8.85
N GLN A 183 -2.89 -0.49 9.60
CA GLN A 183 -3.75 -1.46 10.28
C GLN A 183 -4.46 -2.39 9.28
N GLU A 184 -4.97 -1.87 8.17
CA GLU A 184 -5.60 -2.66 7.10
C GLU A 184 -4.60 -3.62 6.44
N MET A 185 -3.37 -3.18 6.18
CA MET A 185 -2.32 -4.02 5.63
C MET A 185 -1.88 -5.11 6.62
N GLN A 186 -1.80 -4.79 7.90
CA GLN A 186 -1.50 -5.78 8.94
C GLN A 186 -2.61 -6.83 9.03
N ALA A 187 -3.87 -6.41 9.04
CA ALA A 187 -5.02 -7.31 9.07
C ALA A 187 -5.05 -8.26 7.86
N LEU A 188 -4.71 -7.76 6.66
CA LEU A 188 -4.57 -8.60 5.46
C LEU A 188 -3.46 -9.64 5.61
N THR A 189 -2.33 -9.24 6.17
CA THR A 189 -1.19 -10.12 6.42
C THR A 189 -1.55 -11.22 7.43
N ASP A 190 -2.20 -10.84 8.53
CA ASP A 190 -2.64 -11.76 9.56
C ASP A 190 -3.71 -12.73 9.04
N TRP A 191 -4.67 -12.23 8.26
CA TRP A 191 -5.65 -13.08 7.59
C TRP A 191 -4.98 -14.10 6.67
N TRP A 192 -4.00 -13.69 5.87
CA TRP A 192 -3.27 -14.58 4.97
C TRP A 192 -2.47 -15.64 5.72
N ASN A 193 -1.76 -15.25 6.76
CA ASN A 193 -0.94 -16.16 7.56
C ASN A 193 -1.78 -17.19 8.32
N ASN A 194 -2.97 -16.80 8.76
CA ASN A 194 -3.89 -17.65 9.51
C ASN A 194 -4.89 -18.44 8.65
N ARG A 195 -4.84 -18.33 7.31
CA ARG A 195 -5.82 -19.00 6.43
C ARG A 195 -5.81 -20.53 6.52
N HIS A 196 -4.67 -21.12 6.91
CA HIS A 196 -4.52 -22.57 7.09
C HIS A 196 -5.10 -23.09 8.41
N VAL A 197 -5.40 -22.20 9.35
CA VAL A 197 -5.98 -22.53 10.66
C VAL A 197 -7.51 -22.64 10.59
N ARG A 198 -8.15 -22.26 9.47
CA ARG A 198 -9.58 -22.48 9.30
C ARG A 198 -9.86 -23.97 9.13
N PRO A 199 -10.83 -24.54 9.91
CA PRO A 199 -11.27 -25.91 9.69
C PRO A 199 -11.71 -26.03 8.23
N GLU A 200 -11.28 -27.15 7.59
CA GLU A 200 -11.60 -27.47 6.20
C GLU A 200 -13.08 -27.17 5.90
N ASN A 201 -13.30 -26.33 4.90
CA ASN A 201 -14.66 -26.05 4.46
C ASN A 201 -15.23 -27.35 3.88
N PRO A 202 -16.24 -27.99 4.50
CA PRO A 202 -16.74 -29.30 4.06
C PRO A 202 -17.31 -29.31 2.64
N TRP A 203 -17.42 -28.17 1.97
CA TRP A 203 -17.96 -28.01 0.61
C TRP A 203 -16.91 -28.05 -0.50
N VAL A 204 -15.62 -28.16 -0.18
CA VAL A 204 -14.53 -28.22 -1.20
C VAL A 204 -14.36 -29.63 -1.82
N GLN A 205 -15.03 -30.68 -1.30
CA GLN A 205 -14.84 -32.06 -1.76
C GLN A 205 -15.56 -32.45 -3.06
N SER A 206 -16.26 -31.53 -3.75
CA SER A 206 -17.05 -31.91 -4.94
C SER A 206 -16.62 -31.33 -6.29
N ALA A 207 -15.47 -30.61 -6.36
CA ALA A 207 -14.89 -30.23 -7.63
C ALA A 207 -13.62 -31.04 -7.89
N GLY A 208 -13.77 -32.07 -8.74
CA GLY A 208 -12.70 -33.00 -9.12
C GLY A 208 -11.48 -32.27 -9.68
N GLU A 209 -10.31 -32.85 -9.37
CA GLU A 209 -8.98 -32.51 -9.86
C GLU A 209 -8.42 -31.13 -9.42
N THR A 210 -8.00 -31.09 -8.16
CA THR A 210 -7.05 -30.07 -7.68
C THR A 210 -5.66 -30.45 -8.16
N HIS A 211 -5.12 -29.69 -9.14
CA HIS A 211 -3.67 -29.63 -9.30
C HIS A 211 -3.06 -29.11 -7.97
N PRO A 212 -1.93 -29.67 -7.51
CA PRO A 212 -1.29 -29.21 -6.30
C PRO A 212 -0.95 -27.73 -6.46
N ILE A 213 -1.51 -26.90 -5.58
CA ILE A 213 -1.21 -25.49 -5.51
C ILE A 213 0.24 -25.39 -5.06
N GLU A 214 1.16 -25.03 -5.98
CA GLU A 214 2.49 -24.61 -5.57
C GLU A 214 2.34 -23.47 -4.56
N PRO A 215 3.13 -23.47 -3.45
CA PRO A 215 3.06 -22.41 -2.46
C PRO A 215 3.32 -21.09 -3.16
N ALA A 216 2.30 -20.24 -3.19
CA ALA A 216 2.35 -18.93 -3.82
C ALA A 216 3.60 -18.21 -3.33
N LYS A 217 4.47 -17.79 -4.26
CA LYS A 217 5.61 -16.94 -3.97
C LYS A 217 5.08 -15.60 -3.47
N VAL A 218 4.96 -15.49 -2.16
CA VAL A 218 4.68 -14.21 -1.49
C VAL A 218 5.87 -13.31 -1.79
N LYS A 219 5.74 -12.48 -2.82
CA LYS A 219 6.65 -11.38 -3.06
C LYS A 219 6.24 -10.27 -2.09
N LEU A 220 6.57 -10.48 -0.81
CA LEU A 220 6.52 -9.43 0.18
C LEU A 220 7.52 -8.36 -0.26
N LEU A 221 7.05 -7.39 -1.06
CA LEU A 221 7.76 -6.15 -1.36
C LEU A 221 7.86 -5.23 -0.12
N LEU A 222 7.75 -5.84 1.06
CA LEU A 222 7.89 -5.20 2.36
C LEU A 222 9.31 -4.68 2.66
N GLY A 223 10.29 -4.99 1.81
CA GLY A 223 11.70 -4.73 2.11
C GLY A 223 12.14 -3.28 2.12
N SER A 224 11.44 -2.34 1.47
CA SER A 224 11.92 -0.96 1.36
C SER A 224 11.08 0.07 2.09
N ILE A 225 9.80 -0.17 2.31
CA ILE A 225 8.89 0.79 2.97
C ILE A 225 8.81 0.49 4.47
N PHE A 226 8.71 -0.79 4.86
CA PHE A 226 8.69 -1.19 6.28
C PHE A 226 10.00 -0.98 7.02
N SER A 227 11.15 -1.01 6.33
CA SER A 227 12.43 -0.69 6.96
C SER A 227 12.46 0.73 7.55
N ARG A 228 11.74 1.68 6.95
CA ARG A 228 11.65 3.05 7.43
C ARG A 228 10.63 3.22 8.56
N ALA A 229 9.45 2.60 8.45
CA ALA A 229 8.42 2.63 9.50
C ALA A 229 8.83 1.83 10.74
N TRP A 230 9.47 0.66 10.56
CA TRP A 230 9.96 -0.17 11.68
C TRP A 230 11.07 0.49 12.48
N THR A 231 11.95 1.25 11.84
CA THR A 231 13.00 2.01 12.55
C THR A 231 12.35 3.10 13.41
N PHE A 232 11.25 3.68 12.95
CA PHE A 232 10.50 4.71 13.68
C PHE A 232 9.73 4.14 14.88
N LEU A 233 9.09 2.96 14.74
CA LEU A 233 8.39 2.27 15.84
C LEU A 233 9.37 1.81 16.94
N LYS A 234 10.56 1.32 16.59
CA LYS A 234 11.62 1.02 17.57
C LYS A 234 12.11 2.24 18.33
N PHE A 235 12.12 3.40 17.68
CA PHE A 235 12.53 4.66 18.30
C PHE A 235 11.48 5.18 19.30
N LEU A 236 10.19 4.85 19.09
CA LEU A 236 9.09 5.21 20.00
C LEU A 236 8.91 4.24 21.18
N GLY A 237 9.78 3.24 21.33
CA GLY A 237 9.77 2.34 22.50
C GLY A 237 8.56 1.38 22.56
N LEU A 238 7.90 1.13 21.44
CA LEU A 238 6.80 0.18 21.28
C LEU A 238 7.35 -1.13 20.72
N SER A 239 7.91 -1.94 21.59
CA SER A 239 8.27 -3.35 21.35
C SER A 239 7.29 -4.26 22.05
#